data_e79d5b65d71eb06c36417f0e9ad8747b
#
_entry.id   e79d5b65d71eb06c36417f0e9ad8747b
#
_cell.length_a   1.000
_cell.length_b   1.000
_cell.length_c   1.000
_cell.angle_alpha   90.00
_cell.angle_beta   90.00
_cell.angle_gamma   90.00
#
_symmetry.space_group_name_H-M   'P 1'
#
loop_
_entity.id
_entity.type
_entity.pdbx_description
1 polymer ?
#
loop_
_entity_poly.entity_id
_entity_poly.type
_entity_poly.pdbx_seq_one_letter_code
_entity_poly.pdbx_strand_id
1 'polypeptide(L)'
;MQEGAAIPWENWEKNLVRTTERYLSWRKKRKLAKKAKQKKRNPVVDWLDAIFSAVVIVLLINQYLLQAYQIPSPSMEPSLLVSDRIFVNKIVYGPELIPGMLKIPGPWQPRRGDVIIFESPEYISSGPVVDVVQRIIYMVTLSLVDIDKDENGQPKHHFLIKRAVGMPGDRIRMNEGNVEYLTPGADAWMTEKDMKAALGFRYQNVRTLAPEEYTVFKAAGIGAGLIGEKFSASTEQETALKKYYRTNADANGKVTNVGPMMQLADDIYVEMWRDATKWAIEPDNFAAASEWRMLKEGYSVPEGRIFPMGDNRDNSHDARYFGPVRLEKVLGKGLFRYWPIYRFGGVR
;
A
#
# COMPACT_ATOMS: atom_id res chain seq x y z
N MET A 1 70.70 -16.72 38.98
CA MET A 1 69.54 -17.34 38.28
C MET A 1 68.42 -16.30 38.25
N GLN A 2 68.21 -15.69 37.09
CA GLN A 2 67.14 -14.73 36.93
C GLN A 2 65.80 -15.48 36.71
N GLU A 3 64.81 -15.23 37.59
CA GLU A 3 63.45 -15.69 37.39
C GLU A 3 62.87 -15.04 36.09
N GLY A 4 62.49 -15.89 35.16
CA GLY A 4 61.93 -15.45 33.89
C GLY A 4 60.62 -14.72 34.11
N ALA A 5 60.59 -13.46 33.73
CA ALA A 5 59.38 -12.65 33.70
C ALA A 5 58.35 -13.37 32.82
N ALA A 6 57.16 -13.72 33.38
CA ALA A 6 56.07 -14.37 32.67
C ALA A 6 55.60 -13.48 31.50
N ILE A 7 55.57 -14.06 30.34
CA ILE A 7 55.21 -13.36 29.08
C ILE A 7 53.78 -12.85 29.17
N PRO A 8 53.50 -11.58 28.83
CA PRO A 8 52.16 -10.97 29.04
C PRO A 8 50.98 -11.71 28.43
N TRP A 9 51.18 -12.51 27.36
CA TRP A 9 50.13 -13.27 26.69
C TRP A 9 49.66 -14.50 27.50
N GLU A 10 50.49 -15.13 28.32
CA GLU A 10 50.08 -16.24 29.20
C GLU A 10 49.08 -15.78 30.28
N ASN A 11 49.26 -14.58 30.80
CA ASN A 11 48.34 -14.01 31.77
C ASN A 11 47.00 -13.66 31.14
N TRP A 12 47.02 -13.22 29.88
CA TRP A 12 45.80 -12.92 29.12
C TRP A 12 45.00 -14.19 28.81
N GLU A 13 45.66 -15.25 28.38
CA GLU A 13 45.05 -16.55 28.12
C GLU A 13 44.40 -17.16 29.38
N LYS A 14 45.10 -17.13 30.51
CA LYS A 14 44.58 -17.58 31.82
C LYS A 14 43.34 -16.77 32.25
N ASN A 15 43.37 -15.48 32.02
CA ASN A 15 42.22 -14.60 32.33
C ASN A 15 41.01 -14.86 31.41
N LEU A 16 41.27 -15.13 30.15
CA LEU A 16 40.22 -15.44 29.16
C LEU A 16 39.54 -16.78 29.50
N VAL A 17 40.36 -17.83 29.78
CA VAL A 17 39.86 -19.14 30.21
C VAL A 17 39.02 -19.00 31.48
N ARG A 18 39.53 -18.30 32.49
CA ARG A 18 38.84 -18.09 33.78
C ARG A 18 37.54 -17.35 33.64
N THR A 19 37.47 -16.36 32.73
CA THR A 19 36.25 -15.59 32.47
C THR A 19 35.23 -16.44 31.73
N THR A 20 35.67 -17.22 30.75
CA THR A 20 34.81 -18.12 29.96
C THR A 20 34.24 -19.23 30.84
N GLU A 21 35.06 -19.84 31.70
CA GLU A 21 34.61 -20.87 32.66
C GLU A 21 33.62 -20.31 33.68
N ARG A 22 33.85 -19.10 34.18
CA ARG A 22 32.91 -18.41 35.08
C ARG A 22 31.57 -18.15 34.42
N TYR A 23 31.59 -17.71 33.17
CA TYR A 23 30.38 -17.48 32.36
C TYR A 23 29.61 -18.79 32.09
N LEU A 24 30.31 -19.83 31.66
CA LEU A 24 29.71 -21.14 31.37
C LEU A 24 29.11 -21.79 32.64
N SER A 25 29.84 -21.71 33.78
CA SER A 25 29.39 -22.21 35.07
C SER A 25 28.14 -21.46 35.57
N TRP A 26 28.13 -20.14 35.44
CA TRP A 26 26.95 -19.31 35.76
C TRP A 26 25.78 -19.69 34.89
N ARG A 27 26.00 -19.85 33.58
CA ARG A 27 24.94 -20.24 32.61
C ARG A 27 24.40 -21.63 32.94
N LYS A 28 25.25 -22.58 33.31
CA LYS A 28 24.84 -23.93 33.73
C LYS A 28 24.05 -23.90 35.04
N LYS A 29 24.48 -23.15 36.04
CA LYS A 29 23.74 -22.95 37.30
C LYS A 29 22.37 -22.33 37.07
N ARG A 30 22.28 -21.30 36.25
CA ARG A 30 20.97 -20.70 35.86
C ARG A 30 20.05 -21.69 35.16
N LYS A 31 20.59 -22.51 34.24
CA LYS A 31 19.82 -23.54 33.52
C LYS A 31 19.28 -24.62 34.47
N LEU A 32 20.11 -25.07 35.44
CA LEU A 32 19.72 -26.05 36.46
C LEU A 32 18.69 -25.47 37.45
N ALA A 33 18.87 -24.24 37.91
CA ALA A 33 17.90 -23.56 38.77
C ALA A 33 16.53 -23.34 38.06
N LYS A 34 16.58 -23.00 36.77
CA LYS A 34 15.37 -22.89 35.94
C LYS A 34 14.66 -24.22 35.78
N LYS A 35 15.38 -25.31 35.53
CA LYS A 35 14.82 -26.69 35.49
C LYS A 35 14.21 -27.13 36.83
N ALA A 36 14.88 -26.85 37.95
CA ALA A 36 14.38 -27.18 39.28
C ALA A 36 13.11 -26.42 39.64
N LYS A 37 13.03 -25.14 39.22
CA LYS A 37 11.84 -24.29 39.38
C LYS A 37 10.67 -24.76 38.50
N GLN A 38 10.98 -25.20 37.27
CA GLN A 38 10.01 -25.73 36.31
C GLN A 38 9.34 -27.04 36.77
N LYS A 39 10.14 -27.92 37.43
CA LYS A 39 9.64 -29.19 37.96
C LYS A 39 8.61 -29.03 39.13
N LYS A 40 8.52 -27.83 39.73
CA LYS A 40 7.57 -27.48 40.81
C LYS A 40 6.36 -26.68 40.35
N ARG A 41 6.30 -26.28 39.05
CA ARG A 41 5.19 -25.48 38.54
C ARG A 41 3.99 -26.36 38.16
N ASN A 42 2.81 -25.78 38.33
CA ASN A 42 1.56 -26.38 37.84
C ASN A 42 1.60 -26.46 36.29
N PRO A 43 1.34 -27.62 35.68
CA PRO A 43 1.33 -27.77 34.21
C PRO A 43 0.47 -26.74 33.47
N VAL A 44 -0.66 -26.31 34.09
CA VAL A 44 -1.54 -25.29 33.50
C VAL A 44 -0.86 -23.94 33.41
N VAL A 45 -0.09 -23.55 34.44
CA VAL A 45 0.68 -22.28 34.42
C VAL A 45 1.79 -22.32 33.38
N ASP A 46 2.47 -23.46 33.21
CA ASP A 46 3.52 -23.61 32.18
C ASP A 46 2.91 -23.53 30.77
N TRP A 47 1.71 -24.09 30.58
CA TRP A 47 0.99 -23.99 29.30
C TRP A 47 0.55 -22.55 29.00
N LEU A 48 0.02 -21.83 29.98
CA LEU A 48 -0.35 -20.42 29.85
C LEU A 48 0.89 -19.53 29.56
N ASP A 49 2.02 -19.76 30.23
CA ASP A 49 3.28 -19.06 29.98
C ASP A 49 3.77 -19.31 28.54
N ALA A 50 3.62 -20.55 28.05
CA ALA A 50 4.02 -20.90 26.68
C ALA A 50 3.14 -20.17 25.65
N ILE A 51 1.82 -20.15 25.84
CA ILE A 51 0.88 -19.41 24.96
C ILE A 51 1.21 -17.92 25.00
N PHE A 52 1.32 -17.33 26.20
CA PHE A 52 1.63 -15.91 26.34
C PHE A 52 2.94 -15.56 25.63
N SER A 53 3.99 -16.38 25.82
CA SER A 53 5.27 -16.18 25.14
C SER A 53 5.13 -16.30 23.62
N ALA A 54 4.35 -17.25 23.11
CA ALA A 54 4.10 -17.40 21.69
C ALA A 54 3.35 -16.19 21.12
N VAL A 55 2.33 -15.69 21.79
CA VAL A 55 1.59 -14.49 21.38
C VAL A 55 2.51 -13.28 21.33
N VAL A 56 3.33 -13.06 22.36
CA VAL A 56 4.29 -11.94 22.37
C VAL A 56 5.28 -12.04 21.19
N ILE A 57 5.81 -13.24 20.91
CA ILE A 57 6.72 -13.45 19.78
C ILE A 57 6.01 -13.16 18.45
N VAL A 58 4.80 -13.66 18.27
CA VAL A 58 4.00 -13.41 17.06
C VAL A 58 3.73 -11.92 16.88
N LEU A 59 3.36 -11.22 17.94
CA LEU A 59 3.17 -9.76 17.90
C LEU A 59 4.44 -9.02 17.49
N LEU A 60 5.59 -9.38 18.07
CA LEU A 60 6.87 -8.76 17.71
C LEU A 60 7.25 -9.02 16.26
N ILE A 61 7.06 -10.26 15.77
CA ILE A 61 7.30 -10.59 14.37
C ILE A 61 6.37 -9.79 13.46
N ASN A 62 5.08 -9.76 13.73
CA ASN A 62 4.10 -9.03 12.93
C ASN A 62 4.31 -7.51 12.97
N GLN A 63 4.72 -6.97 14.12
CA GLN A 63 4.95 -5.53 14.24
C GLN A 63 6.21 -5.08 13.49
N TYR A 64 7.30 -5.85 13.58
CA TYR A 64 8.62 -5.37 13.15
C TYR A 64 9.19 -6.05 11.92
N LEU A 65 8.79 -7.29 11.64
CA LEU A 65 9.43 -8.10 10.60
C LEU A 65 8.49 -8.39 9.43
N LEU A 66 7.50 -9.24 9.66
CA LEU A 66 6.62 -9.79 8.63
C LEU A 66 5.18 -9.75 9.10
N GLN A 67 4.33 -9.05 8.40
CA GLN A 67 2.91 -9.01 8.70
C GLN A 67 2.11 -9.70 7.61
N ALA A 68 1.12 -10.51 8.03
CA ALA A 68 0.13 -11.09 7.14
C ALA A 68 -0.95 -10.05 6.80
N TYR A 69 -1.36 -10.02 5.52
CA TYR A 69 -2.49 -9.23 5.04
C TYR A 69 -3.37 -10.08 4.15
N GLN A 70 -4.67 -9.88 4.24
CA GLN A 70 -5.65 -10.42 3.31
C GLN A 70 -6.01 -9.34 2.30
N ILE A 71 -6.15 -9.72 1.03
CA ILE A 71 -6.56 -8.82 -0.06
C ILE A 71 -8.09 -8.67 -0.02
N PRO A 72 -8.63 -7.50 0.28
CA PRO A 72 -10.07 -7.32 0.45
C PRO A 72 -10.80 -6.96 -0.84
N SER A 73 -10.10 -6.40 -1.85
CA SER A 73 -10.71 -5.84 -3.05
C SER A 73 -9.99 -6.28 -4.33
N PRO A 74 -10.66 -6.20 -5.48
CA PRO A 74 -10.09 -6.60 -6.77
C PRO A 74 -9.12 -5.58 -7.38
N SER A 75 -8.77 -4.52 -6.67
CA SER A 75 -7.96 -3.41 -7.19
C SER A 75 -6.54 -3.79 -7.64
N MET A 76 -6.04 -4.94 -7.20
CA MET A 76 -4.72 -5.47 -7.56
C MET A 76 -4.77 -6.68 -8.51
N GLU A 77 -5.94 -6.99 -9.05
CA GLU A 77 -6.05 -8.02 -10.08
C GLU A 77 -5.32 -7.62 -11.36
N PRO A 78 -4.71 -8.57 -12.06
CA PRO A 78 -4.65 -10.01 -11.82
C PRO A 78 -3.51 -10.46 -10.88
N SER A 79 -2.65 -9.54 -10.44
CA SER A 79 -1.47 -9.88 -9.62
C SER A 79 -1.87 -10.50 -8.28
N LEU A 80 -2.84 -9.89 -7.61
CA LEU A 80 -3.42 -10.36 -6.35
C LEU A 80 -4.94 -10.41 -6.49
N LEU A 81 -5.54 -11.55 -6.17
CA LEU A 81 -7.00 -11.73 -6.19
C LEU A 81 -7.60 -11.48 -4.81
N VAL A 82 -8.90 -11.20 -4.79
CA VAL A 82 -9.66 -11.11 -3.53
C VAL A 82 -9.48 -12.39 -2.71
N SER A 83 -9.30 -12.24 -1.41
CA SER A 83 -9.01 -13.31 -0.43
C SER A 83 -7.62 -13.94 -0.53
N ASP A 84 -6.74 -13.52 -1.45
CA ASP A 84 -5.33 -13.87 -1.35
C ASP A 84 -4.77 -13.38 -0.01
N ARG A 85 -3.84 -14.17 0.58
CA ARG A 85 -3.10 -13.75 1.77
C ARG A 85 -1.63 -13.65 1.45
N ILE A 86 -1.06 -12.52 1.79
CA ILE A 86 0.34 -12.20 1.51
C ILE A 86 1.09 -11.88 2.79
N PHE A 87 2.38 -12.19 2.79
CA PHE A 87 3.30 -11.65 3.78
C PHE A 87 3.95 -10.38 3.25
N VAL A 88 4.03 -9.40 4.13
CA VAL A 88 4.62 -8.08 3.89
C VAL A 88 5.87 -7.93 4.73
N ASN A 89 6.98 -7.61 4.09
CA ASN A 89 8.25 -7.34 4.76
C ASN A 89 8.30 -5.86 5.15
N LYS A 90 8.32 -5.60 6.47
CA LYS A 90 8.42 -4.25 7.03
C LYS A 90 9.85 -3.75 7.17
N ILE A 91 10.82 -4.66 7.31
CA ILE A 91 12.24 -4.31 7.49
C ILE A 91 12.75 -3.51 6.30
N VAL A 92 12.29 -3.85 5.09
CA VAL A 92 12.77 -3.28 3.82
C VAL A 92 12.67 -1.75 3.83
N TYR A 93 11.52 -1.22 4.26
CA TYR A 93 11.26 0.23 4.28
C TYR A 93 11.28 0.82 5.68
N GLY A 94 11.61 -0.01 6.68
CA GLY A 94 11.72 0.36 8.08
C GLY A 94 10.45 0.08 8.88
N PRO A 95 10.60 -0.63 10.00
CA PRO A 95 9.47 -0.96 10.87
C PRO A 95 9.00 0.26 11.66
N GLU A 96 7.71 0.31 11.95
CA GLU A 96 7.17 1.24 12.93
C GLU A 96 7.48 0.75 14.35
N LEU A 97 8.18 1.56 15.14
CA LEU A 97 8.39 1.27 16.56
C LEU A 97 7.11 1.42 17.35
N ILE A 98 6.37 2.49 17.07
CA ILE A 98 5.05 2.75 17.62
C ILE A 98 4.12 2.96 16.43
N PRO A 99 3.06 2.14 16.29
CA PRO A 99 2.13 2.22 15.18
C PRO A 99 1.61 3.64 14.94
N GLY A 100 1.78 4.13 13.71
CA GLY A 100 1.32 5.46 13.30
C GLY A 100 2.11 6.66 13.83
N MET A 101 3.10 6.48 14.73
CA MET A 101 3.83 7.58 15.38
C MET A 101 5.31 7.63 15.04
N LEU A 102 6.03 6.52 15.21
CA LEU A 102 7.48 6.50 15.08
C LEU A 102 7.94 5.33 14.21
N LYS A 103 8.58 5.66 13.09
CA LYS A 103 9.14 4.72 12.14
C LYS A 103 10.66 4.84 12.11
N ILE A 104 11.36 3.71 12.13
CA ILE A 104 12.82 3.69 11.89
C ILE A 104 13.01 3.67 10.36
N PRO A 105 13.91 4.50 9.80
CA PRO A 105 14.25 4.41 8.38
C PRO A 105 14.78 3.02 8.03
N GLY A 106 14.24 2.43 6.95
CA GLY A 106 14.70 1.14 6.45
C GLY A 106 15.96 1.27 5.58
N PRO A 107 16.65 0.15 5.32
CA PRO A 107 17.84 0.14 4.49
C PRO A 107 17.57 0.41 3.01
N TRP A 108 16.31 0.29 2.56
CA TRP A 108 15.91 0.53 1.18
C TRP A 108 14.67 1.43 1.13
N GLN A 109 14.48 2.05 -0.02
CA GLN A 109 13.27 2.77 -0.37
C GLN A 109 12.44 1.98 -1.37
N PRO A 110 11.12 2.23 -1.47
CA PRO A 110 10.28 1.65 -2.50
C PRO A 110 10.84 1.95 -3.89
N ARG A 111 10.78 0.95 -4.76
CA ARG A 111 11.19 1.07 -6.16
C ARG A 111 9.98 0.96 -7.07
N ARG A 112 10.06 1.54 -8.24
CA ARG A 112 9.02 1.38 -9.26
C ARG A 112 8.76 -0.11 -9.50
N GLY A 113 7.48 -0.48 -9.56
CA GLY A 113 7.04 -1.87 -9.71
C GLY A 113 6.85 -2.64 -8.41
N ASP A 114 7.33 -2.15 -7.26
CA ASP A 114 7.10 -2.81 -5.97
C ASP A 114 5.62 -2.77 -5.60
N VAL A 115 5.09 -3.89 -5.11
CA VAL A 115 3.79 -3.92 -4.44
C VAL A 115 4.00 -3.46 -3.00
N ILE A 116 3.41 -2.33 -2.66
CA ILE A 116 3.58 -1.65 -1.38
C ILE A 116 2.30 -1.65 -0.57
N ILE A 117 2.46 -1.70 0.73
CA ILE A 117 1.38 -1.51 1.69
C ILE A 117 1.63 -0.20 2.41
N PHE A 118 0.60 0.63 2.51
CA PHE A 118 0.70 1.95 3.14
C PHE A 118 -0.59 2.31 3.85
N GLU A 119 -0.51 3.26 4.78
CA GLU A 119 -1.68 3.81 5.46
C GLU A 119 -2.52 4.63 4.47
N SER A 120 -3.83 4.36 4.45
CA SER A 120 -4.76 5.09 3.59
C SER A 120 -4.74 6.59 3.92
N PRO A 121 -4.52 7.46 2.93
CA PRO A 121 -4.59 8.91 3.16
C PRO A 121 -5.98 9.40 3.59
N GLU A 122 -7.02 8.64 3.27
CA GLU A 122 -8.43 8.95 3.54
C GLU A 122 -8.95 8.28 4.81
N TYR A 123 -8.10 7.54 5.53
CA TYR A 123 -8.51 6.89 6.77
C TYR A 123 -8.78 7.90 7.86
N ILE A 124 -10.01 7.89 8.38
CA ILE A 124 -10.43 8.68 9.54
C ILE A 124 -10.34 7.79 10.78
N SER A 125 -9.39 8.11 11.66
CA SER A 125 -9.16 7.38 12.90
C SER A 125 -10.38 7.44 13.81
N SER A 126 -10.72 6.30 14.42
CA SER A 126 -11.74 6.19 15.46
C SER A 126 -11.20 6.54 16.86
N GLY A 127 -9.93 6.97 16.92
CA GLY A 127 -9.21 7.37 18.12
C GLY A 127 -7.98 6.48 18.40
N PRO A 128 -6.94 7.03 19.02
CA PRO A 128 -5.65 6.34 19.14
C PRO A 128 -5.71 5.02 19.90
N VAL A 129 -6.58 4.90 20.90
CA VAL A 129 -6.75 3.65 21.66
C VAL A 129 -7.45 2.59 20.82
N VAL A 130 -8.51 2.95 20.10
CA VAL A 130 -9.25 2.04 19.22
C VAL A 130 -8.36 1.54 18.11
N ASP A 131 -7.58 2.41 17.49
CA ASP A 131 -6.64 2.06 16.41
C ASP A 131 -5.57 1.07 16.90
N VAL A 132 -5.02 1.26 18.10
CA VAL A 132 -4.03 0.34 18.67
C VAL A 132 -4.65 -1.03 18.96
N VAL A 133 -5.82 -1.07 19.59
CA VAL A 133 -6.53 -2.32 19.92
C VAL A 133 -6.89 -3.07 18.63
N GLN A 134 -7.44 -2.39 17.64
CA GLN A 134 -7.75 -2.96 16.34
C GLN A 134 -6.50 -3.56 15.67
N ARG A 135 -5.38 -2.82 15.64
CA ARG A 135 -4.12 -3.33 15.08
C ARG A 135 -3.61 -4.57 15.81
N ILE A 136 -3.73 -4.63 17.14
CA ILE A 136 -3.34 -5.81 17.93
C ILE A 136 -4.21 -7.01 17.55
N ILE A 137 -5.53 -6.85 17.52
CA ILE A 137 -6.47 -7.93 17.15
C ILE A 137 -6.19 -8.41 15.74
N TYR A 138 -6.05 -7.49 14.79
CA TYR A 138 -5.73 -7.79 13.40
C TYR A 138 -4.41 -8.57 13.26
N MET A 139 -3.38 -8.19 14.01
CA MET A 139 -2.08 -8.88 14.01
C MET A 139 -2.14 -10.27 14.65
N VAL A 140 -2.80 -10.41 15.81
CA VAL A 140 -2.91 -11.70 16.52
C VAL A 140 -3.72 -12.71 15.71
N THR A 141 -4.75 -12.25 15.03
CA THR A 141 -5.62 -13.09 14.21
C THR A 141 -5.09 -13.32 12.79
N LEU A 142 -3.85 -12.88 12.47
CA LEU A 142 -3.28 -12.95 11.11
C LEU A 142 -4.23 -12.40 10.03
N SER A 143 -4.80 -11.24 10.31
CA SER A 143 -5.75 -10.52 9.44
C SER A 143 -7.11 -11.23 9.24
N LEU A 144 -7.49 -12.13 10.14
CA LEU A 144 -8.78 -12.82 10.07
C LEU A 144 -9.93 -11.98 10.65
N VAL A 145 -9.64 -11.15 11.65
CA VAL A 145 -10.65 -10.34 12.35
C VAL A 145 -10.27 -8.86 12.23
N ASP A 146 -11.15 -8.09 11.61
CA ASP A 146 -11.10 -6.63 11.57
C ASP A 146 -12.30 -6.08 12.32
N ILE A 147 -12.04 -5.32 13.39
CA ILE A 147 -13.08 -4.73 14.24
C ILE A 147 -13.41 -3.29 13.88
N ASP A 148 -12.59 -2.63 13.05
CA ASP A 148 -12.83 -1.25 12.63
C ASP A 148 -13.76 -1.23 11.42
N LYS A 149 -15.03 -0.91 11.69
CA LYS A 149 -16.08 -0.88 10.69
C LYS A 149 -16.61 0.54 10.51
N ASP A 150 -17.05 0.84 9.30
CA ASP A 150 -17.77 2.08 9.00
C ASP A 150 -19.23 2.04 9.50
N GLU A 151 -19.95 3.13 9.27
CA GLU A 151 -21.37 3.26 9.64
C GLU A 151 -22.28 2.22 8.96
N ASN A 152 -21.83 1.63 7.85
CA ASN A 152 -22.53 0.59 7.09
C ASN A 152 -22.10 -0.82 7.48
N GLY A 153 -21.23 -0.96 8.50
CA GLY A 153 -20.71 -2.24 8.98
C GLY A 153 -19.62 -2.85 8.09
N GLN A 154 -19.13 -2.10 7.10
CA GLN A 154 -18.01 -2.54 6.25
C GLN A 154 -16.67 -2.25 6.94
N PRO A 155 -15.64 -3.10 6.75
CA PRO A 155 -14.31 -2.83 7.27
C PRO A 155 -13.76 -1.50 6.73
N LYS A 156 -13.30 -0.62 7.60
CA LYS A 156 -12.59 0.58 7.17
C LYS A 156 -11.23 0.19 6.59
N HIS A 157 -10.93 0.71 5.40
CA HIS A 157 -9.67 0.44 4.72
C HIS A 157 -8.53 1.26 5.34
N HIS A 158 -8.04 0.83 6.52
CA HIS A 158 -6.91 1.46 7.18
C HIS A 158 -5.63 1.36 6.35
N PHE A 159 -5.43 0.23 5.69
CA PHE A 159 -4.26 -0.04 4.84
C PHE A 159 -4.68 -0.28 3.41
N LEU A 160 -3.93 0.30 2.49
CA LEU A 160 -4.08 0.08 1.06
C LEU A 160 -2.88 -0.71 0.52
N ILE A 161 -3.17 -1.56 -0.47
CA ILE A 161 -2.17 -2.34 -1.19
C ILE A 161 -2.23 -1.89 -2.64
N LYS A 162 -1.15 -1.32 -3.15
CA LYS A 162 -1.03 -0.81 -4.52
C LYS A 162 0.38 -1.05 -5.05
N ARG A 163 0.56 -0.86 -6.35
CA ARG A 163 1.87 -0.87 -6.99
C ARG A 163 2.47 0.52 -7.01
N ALA A 164 3.76 0.62 -6.67
CA ALA A 164 4.55 1.82 -6.83
C ALA A 164 4.75 2.11 -8.33
N VAL A 165 3.97 3.03 -8.88
CA VAL A 165 3.96 3.36 -10.31
C VAL A 165 4.81 4.58 -10.59
N GLY A 166 4.60 5.69 -9.90
CA GLY A 166 5.39 6.90 -10.02
C GLY A 166 6.36 7.07 -8.85
N MET A 167 7.55 7.52 -9.16
CA MET A 167 8.63 7.76 -8.21
C MET A 167 8.88 9.27 -8.05
N PRO A 168 9.57 9.71 -6.98
CA PRO A 168 9.94 11.11 -6.81
C PRO A 168 10.60 11.68 -8.06
N GLY A 169 10.16 12.87 -8.48
CA GLY A 169 10.65 13.56 -9.68
C GLY A 169 10.00 13.14 -10.99
N ASP A 170 9.23 12.04 -11.04
CA ASP A 170 8.47 11.71 -12.24
C ASP A 170 7.34 12.71 -12.50
N ARG A 171 7.00 12.87 -13.76
CA ARG A 171 5.69 13.40 -14.19
C ARG A 171 4.86 12.27 -14.75
N ILE A 172 3.59 12.20 -14.34
CA ILE A 172 2.64 11.14 -14.72
C ILE A 172 1.41 11.80 -15.33
N ARG A 173 0.99 11.32 -16.49
CA ARG A 173 -0.30 11.72 -17.07
C ARG A 173 -1.11 10.50 -17.46
N MET A 174 -2.40 10.73 -17.57
CA MET A 174 -3.36 9.75 -18.08
C MET A 174 -3.75 10.13 -19.50
N ASN A 175 -3.49 9.24 -20.45
CA ASN A 175 -3.86 9.41 -21.84
C ASN A 175 -4.77 8.24 -22.24
N GLU A 176 -6.07 8.52 -22.41
CA GLU A 176 -7.09 7.49 -22.69
C GLU A 176 -6.97 6.27 -21.76
N GLY A 177 -6.86 6.56 -20.45
CA GLY A 177 -6.66 5.57 -19.39
C GLY A 177 -5.27 4.93 -19.35
N ASN A 178 -4.39 5.18 -20.31
CA ASN A 178 -3.00 4.73 -20.27
C ASN A 178 -2.19 5.64 -19.35
N VAL A 179 -1.29 5.02 -18.60
CA VAL A 179 -0.30 5.76 -17.81
C VAL A 179 0.90 6.06 -18.67
N GLU A 180 1.27 7.32 -18.74
CA GLU A 180 2.49 7.78 -19.39
C GLU A 180 3.39 8.48 -18.38
N TYR A 181 4.69 8.29 -18.55
CA TYR A 181 5.73 8.79 -17.66
C TYR A 181 6.67 9.73 -18.40
N LEU A 182 7.04 10.79 -17.73
CA LEU A 182 8.21 11.59 -18.05
C LEU A 182 9.14 11.53 -16.84
N THR A 183 10.20 10.73 -16.95
CA THR A 183 11.18 10.55 -15.87
C THR A 183 12.18 11.71 -15.86
N PRO A 184 12.84 12.00 -14.73
CA PRO A 184 13.85 13.04 -14.66
C PRO A 184 14.93 12.87 -15.75
N GLY A 185 15.16 13.93 -16.53
CA GLY A 185 16.14 13.95 -17.64
C GLY A 185 15.66 13.32 -18.94
N ALA A 186 14.41 12.86 -19.02
CA ALA A 186 13.83 12.39 -20.28
C ALA A 186 13.15 13.54 -21.05
N ASP A 187 13.31 13.55 -22.37
CA ASP A 187 12.72 14.57 -23.25
C ASP A 187 11.37 14.14 -23.83
N ALA A 188 11.00 12.88 -23.70
CA ALA A 188 9.77 12.31 -24.25
C ALA A 188 8.98 11.49 -23.25
N TRP A 189 7.66 11.52 -23.39
CA TRP A 189 6.75 10.68 -22.64
C TRP A 189 6.90 9.22 -23.04
N MET A 190 6.96 8.34 -22.05
CA MET A 190 7.07 6.90 -22.21
C MET A 190 5.80 6.24 -21.72
N THR A 191 5.26 5.31 -22.50
CA THR A 191 4.09 4.52 -22.04
C THR A 191 4.48 3.54 -20.93
N GLU A 192 3.52 3.11 -20.13
CA GLU A 192 3.78 2.09 -19.12
C GLU A 192 4.29 0.77 -19.72
N LYS A 193 3.84 0.41 -20.93
CA LYS A 193 4.31 -0.77 -21.65
C LYS A 193 5.81 -0.66 -21.96
N ASP A 194 6.24 0.48 -22.46
CA ASP A 194 7.65 0.72 -22.80
C ASP A 194 8.51 0.81 -21.54
N MET A 195 7.99 1.45 -20.49
CA MET A 195 8.65 1.51 -19.18
C MET A 195 8.86 0.12 -18.60
N LYS A 196 7.84 -0.76 -18.65
CA LYS A 196 7.97 -2.15 -18.20
C LYS A 196 9.01 -2.91 -19.00
N ALA A 197 9.04 -2.74 -20.33
CA ALA A 197 10.01 -3.37 -21.19
C ALA A 197 11.45 -2.89 -20.90
N ALA A 198 11.64 -1.57 -20.74
CA ALA A 198 12.93 -0.98 -20.45
C ALA A 198 13.53 -1.40 -19.11
N LEU A 199 12.69 -1.58 -18.08
CA LEU A 199 13.11 -1.95 -16.74
C LEU A 199 13.00 -3.47 -16.46
N GLY A 200 12.55 -4.27 -17.42
CA GLY A 200 12.41 -5.72 -17.29
C GLY A 200 11.29 -6.13 -16.33
N PHE A 201 10.28 -5.30 -16.12
CA PHE A 201 9.14 -5.62 -15.25
C PHE A 201 8.20 -6.62 -15.91
N ARG A 202 7.72 -7.59 -15.12
CA ARG A 202 6.84 -8.68 -15.59
C ARG A 202 5.44 -8.63 -14.99
N TYR A 203 5.11 -7.60 -14.21
CA TYR A 203 3.75 -7.49 -13.69
C TYR A 203 2.74 -7.16 -14.79
N GLN A 204 1.54 -7.63 -14.60
CA GLN A 204 0.41 -7.35 -15.49
C GLN A 204 -0.48 -6.30 -14.84
N ASN A 205 -0.98 -5.40 -15.64
CA ASN A 205 -2.08 -4.51 -15.29
C ASN A 205 -3.20 -4.76 -16.30
N VAL A 206 -4.43 -4.67 -15.84
CA VAL A 206 -5.61 -4.88 -16.65
C VAL A 206 -6.45 -3.63 -16.70
N ARG A 207 -7.20 -3.51 -17.79
CA ARG A 207 -8.22 -2.50 -18.02
C ARG A 207 -9.50 -3.23 -18.41
N THR A 208 -10.60 -2.84 -17.81
CA THR A 208 -11.92 -3.42 -18.08
C THR A 208 -12.68 -2.65 -19.14
N LEU A 209 -12.37 -1.35 -19.30
CA LEU A 209 -12.98 -0.48 -20.29
C LEU A 209 -12.33 -0.70 -21.67
N ALA A 210 -13.17 -0.75 -22.70
CA ALA A 210 -12.72 -0.76 -24.08
C ALA A 210 -12.19 0.63 -24.48
N PRO A 211 -11.21 0.73 -25.41
CA PRO A 211 -10.65 2.02 -25.82
C PRO A 211 -11.68 3.04 -26.26
N GLU A 212 -12.75 2.59 -26.91
CA GLU A 212 -13.85 3.43 -27.41
C GLU A 212 -14.66 4.09 -26.29
N GLU A 213 -14.71 3.46 -25.11
CA GLU A 213 -15.44 3.98 -23.95
C GLU A 213 -14.76 5.21 -23.37
N TYR A 214 -13.42 5.32 -23.44
CA TYR A 214 -12.73 6.54 -22.99
C TYR A 214 -13.08 7.76 -23.83
N THR A 215 -13.35 7.58 -25.11
CA THR A 215 -13.84 8.67 -25.99
C THR A 215 -15.21 9.14 -25.54
N VAL A 216 -16.10 8.23 -25.16
CA VAL A 216 -17.43 8.56 -24.62
C VAL A 216 -17.30 9.29 -23.29
N PHE A 217 -16.47 8.84 -22.37
CA PHE A 217 -16.26 9.49 -21.08
C PHE A 217 -15.63 10.88 -21.23
N LYS A 218 -14.68 11.03 -22.15
CA LYS A 218 -14.11 12.32 -22.49
C LYS A 218 -15.18 13.29 -23.00
N ALA A 219 -15.98 12.85 -23.96
CA ALA A 219 -17.06 13.68 -24.52
C ALA A 219 -18.12 14.03 -23.46
N ALA A 220 -18.49 13.07 -22.60
CA ALA A 220 -19.39 13.28 -21.49
C ALA A 220 -18.83 14.28 -20.47
N GLY A 221 -17.56 14.14 -20.08
CA GLY A 221 -16.90 15.06 -19.16
C GLY A 221 -16.82 16.49 -19.70
N ILE A 222 -16.41 16.64 -20.96
CA ILE A 222 -16.39 17.96 -21.63
C ILE A 222 -17.81 18.56 -21.66
N GLY A 223 -18.82 17.78 -22.05
CA GLY A 223 -20.22 18.25 -22.08
C GLY A 223 -20.71 18.65 -20.69
N ALA A 224 -20.41 17.88 -19.66
CA ALA A 224 -20.77 18.21 -18.27
C ALA A 224 -20.09 19.51 -17.80
N GLY A 225 -18.82 19.72 -18.16
CA GLY A 225 -18.08 20.94 -17.85
C GLY A 225 -18.70 22.16 -18.52
N LEU A 226 -19.00 22.09 -19.84
CA LEU A 226 -19.62 23.16 -20.58
C LEU A 226 -21.00 23.53 -20.00
N ILE A 227 -21.87 22.55 -19.80
CA ILE A 227 -23.22 22.77 -19.26
C ILE A 227 -23.15 23.34 -17.84
N GLY A 228 -22.22 22.86 -17.00
CA GLY A 228 -22.04 23.40 -15.67
C GLY A 228 -21.67 24.88 -15.66
N GLU A 229 -20.90 25.34 -16.64
CA GLU A 229 -20.53 26.75 -16.84
C GLU A 229 -21.49 27.51 -17.80
N LYS A 230 -22.68 26.96 -18.02
CA LYS A 230 -23.76 27.56 -18.84
C LYS A 230 -23.43 27.74 -20.33
N PHE A 231 -22.51 26.96 -20.86
CA PHE A 231 -22.22 26.87 -22.28
C PHE A 231 -23.00 25.73 -22.93
N SER A 232 -23.23 25.84 -24.24
CA SER A 232 -23.90 24.79 -25.01
C SER A 232 -22.91 23.64 -25.29
N ALA A 233 -23.37 22.42 -25.04
CA ALA A 233 -22.65 21.21 -25.44
C ALA A 233 -22.98 20.85 -26.89
N SER A 234 -22.07 20.18 -27.60
CA SER A 234 -22.34 19.63 -28.92
C SER A 234 -23.28 18.42 -28.85
N THR A 235 -23.91 18.07 -29.98
CA THR A 235 -24.79 16.89 -30.08
C THR A 235 -24.05 15.59 -29.67
N GLU A 236 -22.77 15.48 -29.98
CA GLU A 236 -21.91 14.35 -29.57
C GLU A 236 -21.78 14.30 -28.04
N GLN A 237 -21.45 15.44 -27.42
CA GLN A 237 -21.30 15.57 -25.98
C GLN A 237 -22.59 15.29 -25.22
N GLU A 238 -23.73 15.82 -25.72
CA GLU A 238 -25.04 15.52 -25.15
C GLU A 238 -25.39 14.03 -25.27
N THR A 239 -25.07 13.41 -26.40
CA THR A 239 -25.30 11.98 -26.61
C THR A 239 -24.45 11.15 -25.68
N ALA A 240 -23.19 11.51 -25.51
CA ALA A 240 -22.27 10.88 -24.58
C ALA A 240 -22.74 11.00 -23.12
N LEU A 241 -23.20 12.20 -22.72
CA LEU A 241 -23.82 12.43 -21.42
C LEU A 241 -25.04 11.56 -21.18
N LYS A 242 -25.95 11.51 -22.17
CA LYS A 242 -27.15 10.67 -22.08
C LYS A 242 -26.78 9.18 -21.96
N LYS A 243 -25.74 8.73 -22.67
CA LYS A 243 -25.25 7.37 -22.59
C LYS A 243 -24.63 7.11 -21.21
N TYR A 244 -23.82 8.01 -20.69
CA TYR A 244 -23.19 7.93 -19.36
C TYR A 244 -24.25 7.86 -18.26
N TYR A 245 -25.19 8.79 -18.23
CA TYR A 245 -26.25 8.81 -17.22
C TYR A 245 -27.29 7.70 -17.37
N ARG A 246 -27.48 7.14 -18.57
CA ARG A 246 -28.38 5.97 -18.77
C ARG A 246 -27.80 4.71 -18.12
N THR A 247 -26.51 4.56 -18.08
CA THR A 247 -25.86 3.46 -17.37
C THR A 247 -25.90 3.64 -15.85
N ASN A 248 -26.10 4.86 -15.36
CA ASN A 248 -26.00 5.25 -13.96
C ASN A 248 -27.28 5.87 -13.35
N ALA A 249 -28.36 6.03 -14.10
CA ALA A 249 -29.59 6.64 -13.62
C ALA A 249 -30.84 5.80 -13.94
N ASP A 250 -31.81 5.80 -13.02
CA ASP A 250 -33.13 5.23 -13.27
C ASP A 250 -33.98 6.10 -14.25
N ALA A 251 -35.17 5.59 -14.57
CA ALA A 251 -36.11 6.30 -15.49
C ALA A 251 -36.50 7.72 -15.02
N ASN A 252 -36.21 8.06 -13.76
CA ASN A 252 -36.48 9.38 -13.16
C ASN A 252 -35.25 10.26 -13.06
N GLY A 253 -34.07 9.80 -13.63
CA GLY A 253 -32.83 10.52 -13.56
C GLY A 253 -32.09 10.38 -12.22
N LYS A 254 -32.55 9.51 -11.30
CA LYS A 254 -31.88 9.21 -10.05
C LYS A 254 -30.78 8.20 -10.33
N VAL A 255 -29.55 8.54 -9.94
CA VAL A 255 -28.38 7.64 -10.06
C VAL A 255 -28.69 6.33 -9.34
N THR A 256 -28.76 5.25 -10.09
CA THR A 256 -28.89 3.90 -9.55
C THR A 256 -27.49 3.31 -9.38
N ASN A 257 -27.24 2.61 -8.27
CA ASN A 257 -26.02 1.89 -8.05
C ASN A 257 -25.82 0.79 -9.12
N VAL A 258 -25.17 1.16 -10.20
CA VAL A 258 -24.52 0.22 -11.08
C VAL A 258 -23.26 -0.21 -10.32
N GLY A 259 -23.08 -1.50 -10.11
CA GLY A 259 -22.17 -2.09 -9.15
C GLY A 259 -20.82 -1.36 -8.94
N PRO A 260 -20.20 -1.49 -7.79
CA PRO A 260 -19.08 -0.65 -7.33
C PRO A 260 -17.87 -0.60 -8.29
N MET A 261 -17.79 -1.49 -9.26
CA MET A 261 -16.69 -1.57 -10.22
C MET A 261 -16.81 -0.56 -11.39
N MET A 262 -18.00 -0.35 -11.93
CA MET A 262 -18.20 0.63 -13.02
C MET A 262 -18.18 2.07 -12.50
N GLN A 263 -18.60 2.28 -11.28
CA GLN A 263 -18.64 3.60 -10.66
C GLN A 263 -17.26 4.25 -10.52
N LEU A 264 -16.22 3.49 -10.19
CA LEU A 264 -14.87 4.03 -9.98
C LEU A 264 -14.18 4.48 -11.26
N ALA A 265 -14.34 3.73 -12.35
CA ALA A 265 -13.72 4.06 -13.62
C ALA A 265 -14.44 5.21 -14.32
N ASP A 266 -15.78 5.18 -14.29
CA ASP A 266 -16.63 6.20 -14.90
C ASP A 266 -16.39 7.57 -14.25
N ASP A 267 -16.38 7.62 -12.93
CA ASP A 267 -16.27 8.87 -12.19
C ASP A 267 -14.93 9.57 -12.46
N ILE A 268 -13.82 8.86 -12.41
CA ILE A 268 -12.50 9.51 -12.56
C ILE A 268 -12.31 10.11 -13.95
N TYR A 269 -12.67 9.41 -15.02
CA TYR A 269 -12.43 9.91 -16.38
C TYR A 269 -13.38 11.04 -16.75
N VAL A 270 -14.66 10.93 -16.38
CA VAL A 270 -15.64 11.99 -16.61
C VAL A 270 -15.33 13.22 -15.78
N GLU A 271 -15.00 13.04 -14.50
CA GLU A 271 -14.63 14.14 -13.60
C GLU A 271 -13.36 14.86 -14.05
N MET A 272 -12.33 14.14 -14.41
CA MET A 272 -11.09 14.74 -14.93
C MET A 272 -11.35 15.63 -16.15
N TRP A 273 -12.17 15.17 -17.12
CA TRP A 273 -12.48 15.97 -18.30
C TRP A 273 -13.46 17.11 -18.02
N ARG A 274 -14.42 16.91 -17.10
CA ARG A 274 -15.31 17.97 -16.61
C ARG A 274 -14.52 19.11 -16.00
N ASP A 275 -13.60 18.80 -15.09
CA ASP A 275 -12.85 19.79 -14.36
C ASP A 275 -11.76 20.42 -15.23
N ALA A 276 -11.18 19.66 -16.15
CA ALA A 276 -10.31 20.20 -17.19
C ALA A 276 -11.02 21.22 -18.09
N THR A 277 -12.30 20.97 -18.42
CA THR A 277 -13.12 21.88 -19.23
C THR A 277 -13.46 23.14 -18.44
N LYS A 278 -13.86 23.01 -17.17
CA LYS A 278 -14.09 24.16 -16.28
C LYS A 278 -12.86 25.05 -16.17
N TRP A 279 -11.69 24.44 -15.96
CA TRP A 279 -10.45 25.19 -15.89
C TRP A 279 -10.11 25.91 -17.22
N ALA A 280 -10.40 25.29 -18.36
CA ALA A 280 -10.20 25.91 -19.67
C ALA A 280 -11.12 27.14 -19.91
N ILE A 281 -12.30 27.15 -19.28
CA ILE A 281 -13.25 28.26 -19.33
C ILE A 281 -12.88 29.33 -18.28
N GLU A 282 -12.58 28.92 -17.07
CA GLU A 282 -12.20 29.77 -15.94
C GLU A 282 -10.82 29.39 -15.40
N PRO A 283 -9.73 29.92 -15.96
CA PRO A 283 -8.36 29.55 -15.57
C PRO A 283 -7.99 29.83 -14.12
N ASP A 284 -8.75 30.70 -13.44
CA ASP A 284 -8.58 31.02 -12.03
C ASP A 284 -9.22 29.98 -11.09
N ASN A 285 -9.91 28.97 -11.63
CA ASN A 285 -10.49 27.87 -10.87
C ASN A 285 -9.40 26.86 -10.47
N PHE A 286 -8.75 27.10 -9.33
CA PHE A 286 -7.68 26.25 -8.82
C PHE A 286 -8.11 24.81 -8.51
N ALA A 287 -9.38 24.58 -8.19
CA ALA A 287 -9.88 23.23 -7.92
C ALA A 287 -9.87 22.36 -9.19
N ALA A 288 -10.14 22.94 -10.35
CA ALA A 288 -10.08 22.23 -11.63
C ALA A 288 -8.67 22.18 -12.26
N ALA A 289 -7.72 22.95 -11.74
CA ALA A 289 -6.37 23.04 -12.31
C ALA A 289 -5.55 21.77 -12.12
N SER A 290 -5.80 21.00 -11.05
CA SER A 290 -5.07 19.77 -10.75
C SER A 290 -5.39 18.67 -11.77
N GLU A 291 -6.65 18.52 -12.12
CA GLU A 291 -7.16 17.54 -13.08
C GLU A 291 -6.69 17.87 -14.49
N TRP A 292 -6.77 19.15 -14.86
CA TRP A 292 -6.24 19.62 -16.14
C TRP A 292 -4.73 19.34 -16.29
N ARG A 293 -3.96 19.61 -15.25
CA ARG A 293 -2.51 19.32 -15.25
C ARG A 293 -2.24 17.83 -15.40
N MET A 294 -3.01 16.99 -14.71
CA MET A 294 -2.86 15.54 -14.84
C MET A 294 -3.15 15.04 -16.24
N LEU A 295 -4.12 15.64 -16.95
CA LEU A 295 -4.47 15.26 -18.32
C LEU A 295 -3.51 15.83 -19.38
N LYS A 296 -2.99 17.03 -19.20
CA LYS A 296 -2.23 17.76 -20.23
C LYS A 296 -0.73 17.81 -19.94
N GLU A 297 -0.35 18.29 -18.78
CA GLU A 297 1.05 18.50 -18.43
C GLU A 297 1.66 17.33 -17.66
N GLY A 298 0.81 16.48 -17.09
CA GLY A 298 1.20 15.44 -16.15
C GLY A 298 1.39 15.96 -14.73
N TYR A 299 1.11 15.07 -13.79
CA TYR A 299 1.25 15.32 -12.35
C TYR A 299 2.70 15.07 -11.93
N SER A 300 3.35 16.06 -11.34
CA SER A 300 4.71 15.91 -10.81
C SER A 300 4.66 15.23 -9.44
N VAL A 301 5.36 14.11 -9.30
CA VAL A 301 5.49 13.38 -8.03
C VAL A 301 6.54 14.10 -7.17
N PRO A 302 6.15 14.71 -6.04
CA PRO A 302 7.09 15.44 -5.19
C PRO A 302 8.15 14.54 -4.56
N GLU A 303 9.27 15.14 -4.15
CA GLU A 303 10.28 14.46 -3.34
C GLU A 303 9.67 13.90 -2.05
N GLY A 304 10.13 12.72 -1.64
CA GLY A 304 9.62 12.03 -0.47
C GLY A 304 8.21 11.44 -0.63
N ARG A 305 7.66 11.44 -1.85
CA ARG A 305 6.35 10.85 -2.17
C ARG A 305 6.45 9.81 -3.28
N ILE A 306 5.42 8.97 -3.36
CA ILE A 306 5.28 7.91 -4.35
C ILE A 306 3.87 7.96 -4.90
N PHE A 307 3.68 7.61 -6.16
CA PHE A 307 2.37 7.56 -6.82
C PHE A 307 1.92 6.10 -6.97
N PRO A 308 1.17 5.55 -6.00
CA PRO A 308 0.70 4.18 -6.05
C PRO A 308 -0.55 4.03 -6.89
N MET A 309 -0.61 2.97 -7.71
CA MET A 309 -1.80 2.62 -8.51
C MET A 309 -2.13 1.14 -8.37
N GLY A 310 -3.41 0.81 -8.50
CA GLY A 310 -3.84 -0.58 -8.59
C GLY A 310 -3.48 -1.20 -9.94
N ASP A 311 -3.25 -2.51 -9.97
CA ASP A 311 -3.02 -3.25 -11.21
C ASP A 311 -4.30 -3.38 -12.04
N ASN A 312 -5.46 -3.41 -11.39
CA ASN A 312 -6.76 -3.27 -12.03
C ASN A 312 -7.09 -1.78 -12.21
N ARG A 313 -6.64 -1.20 -13.32
CA ARG A 313 -6.63 0.23 -13.58
C ARG A 313 -7.99 0.90 -13.50
N ASP A 314 -9.01 0.25 -14.01
CA ASP A 314 -10.35 0.82 -14.09
C ASP A 314 -11.20 0.48 -12.84
N ASN A 315 -10.64 -0.33 -11.92
CA ASN A 315 -11.31 -0.72 -10.69
C ASN A 315 -10.38 -0.55 -9.47
N SER A 316 -9.78 0.63 -9.36
CA SER A 316 -8.87 0.93 -8.25
C SER A 316 -9.03 2.36 -7.79
N HIS A 317 -9.42 2.53 -6.53
CA HIS A 317 -9.28 3.79 -5.83
C HIS A 317 -7.83 3.94 -5.37
N ASP A 318 -7.08 4.84 -6.01
CA ASP A 318 -5.64 4.96 -5.84
C ASP A 318 -5.15 6.42 -5.97
N ALA A 319 -3.85 6.63 -6.20
CA ALA A 319 -3.27 7.97 -6.23
C ALA A 319 -3.86 8.91 -7.29
N ARG A 320 -4.64 8.42 -8.22
CA ARG A 320 -5.40 9.27 -9.15
C ARG A 320 -6.49 10.07 -8.44
N TYR A 321 -6.98 9.56 -7.28
CA TYR A 321 -7.99 10.21 -6.44
C TYR A 321 -7.34 11.00 -5.30
N PHE A 322 -6.53 10.34 -4.48
CA PHE A 322 -5.99 10.93 -3.25
C PHE A 322 -4.58 11.53 -3.41
N GLY A 323 -4.01 11.49 -4.62
CA GLY A 323 -2.67 12.00 -4.88
C GLY A 323 -1.52 11.11 -4.36
N PRO A 324 -0.27 11.59 -4.47
CA PRO A 324 0.91 10.82 -4.08
C PRO A 324 1.05 10.70 -2.57
N VAL A 325 1.42 9.50 -2.12
CA VAL A 325 1.57 9.11 -0.72
C VAL A 325 2.98 9.40 -0.23
N ARG A 326 3.13 9.87 1.01
CA ARG A 326 4.43 10.06 1.66
C ARG A 326 5.13 8.71 1.86
N LEU A 327 6.43 8.65 1.59
CA LEU A 327 7.23 7.44 1.79
C LEU A 327 7.23 6.96 3.26
N GLU A 328 7.08 7.87 4.21
CA GLU A 328 6.95 7.56 5.64
C GLU A 328 5.74 6.69 5.94
N LYS A 329 4.65 6.85 5.16
CA LYS A 329 3.41 6.09 5.32
C LYS A 329 3.45 4.70 4.68
N VAL A 330 4.50 4.38 3.94
CA VAL A 330 4.68 3.06 3.33
C VAL A 330 5.20 2.08 4.38
N LEU A 331 4.40 1.10 4.76
CA LEU A 331 4.69 0.18 5.87
C LEU A 331 5.60 -0.97 5.47
N GLY A 332 5.51 -1.43 4.22
CA GLY A 332 6.32 -2.55 3.77
C GLY A 332 6.07 -2.96 2.34
N LYS A 333 6.83 -3.96 1.92
CA LYS A 333 6.78 -4.56 0.58
C LYS A 333 6.09 -5.90 0.60
N GLY A 334 5.15 -6.13 -0.30
CA GLY A 334 4.58 -7.45 -0.56
C GLY A 334 5.68 -8.43 -0.97
N LEU A 335 5.83 -9.50 -0.23
CA LEU A 335 6.93 -10.44 -0.41
C LEU A 335 6.48 -11.67 -1.19
N PHE A 336 5.55 -12.43 -0.59
CA PHE A 336 4.98 -13.60 -1.23
C PHE A 336 3.55 -13.86 -0.76
N ARG A 337 2.76 -14.48 -1.63
CA ARG A 337 1.43 -14.98 -1.35
C ARG A 337 1.55 -16.38 -0.79
N TYR A 338 0.97 -16.60 0.40
CA TYR A 338 1.01 -17.91 1.07
C TYR A 338 -0.33 -18.64 1.03
N TRP A 339 -1.41 -17.95 0.71
CA TRP A 339 -2.73 -18.53 0.58
C TRP A 339 -3.48 -17.88 -0.60
N PRO A 340 -4.27 -18.64 -1.38
CA PRO A 340 -4.43 -20.12 -1.31
C PRO A 340 -3.17 -20.85 -1.78
N ILE A 341 -2.97 -22.09 -1.30
CA ILE A 341 -1.73 -22.85 -1.52
C ILE A 341 -1.43 -23.05 -3.01
N TYR A 342 -2.46 -23.28 -3.83
CA TYR A 342 -2.27 -23.46 -5.29
C TYR A 342 -1.79 -22.18 -6.02
N ARG A 343 -1.82 -21.02 -5.34
CA ARG A 343 -1.29 -19.76 -5.84
C ARG A 343 -0.03 -19.32 -5.09
N PHE A 344 0.59 -20.21 -4.30
CA PHE A 344 1.80 -19.88 -3.56
C PHE A 344 2.90 -19.33 -4.48
N GLY A 345 3.51 -18.21 -4.13
CA GLY A 345 4.57 -17.59 -4.92
C GLY A 345 4.87 -16.15 -4.57
N GLY A 346 5.95 -15.63 -5.16
CA GLY A 346 6.35 -14.23 -4.96
C GLY A 346 5.32 -13.24 -5.51
N VAL A 347 5.12 -12.14 -4.82
CA VAL A 347 4.34 -10.99 -5.28
C VAL A 347 5.22 -10.21 -6.24
N ARG A 348 4.85 -10.21 -7.53
CA ARG A 348 5.60 -9.57 -8.62
C ARG A 348 4.77 -8.47 -9.26
#